data_e9f73a14c87c8f91b36f2c577aa16239
#
_entry.id   e9f73a14c87c8f91b36f2c577aa16239
#
_cell.length_a   1.000
_cell.length_b   1.000
_cell.length_c   1.000
_cell.angle_alpha   90.00
_cell.angle_beta   90.00
_cell.angle_gamma   90.00
#
_symmetry.space_group_name_H-M   'P 1'
#
loop_
_entity.id
_entity.type
_entity.pdbx_description
1 polymer ?
#
loop_
_entity_poly.entity_id
_entity_poly.type
_entity_poly.pdbx_seq_one_letter_code
_entity_poly.pdbx_strand_id
1 'polypeptide(L)'
;MNVNLHKVVQIQYPPVSVIRNYGKMFAVDLLVEIPLHCHAMILTASGLYYIIMYGKRKPKGKGKMNADGIIFDVDGTLWDSSKGVADSWNEALAQNNIDVRITHTDIQSIMGLTMDVIADKFFGKYPQERRMEIMELCASHENDYLAEHGGGIYDRAEETFAYLKERCPLFIVSNCQCGYIECFLKHYKLEKYFTDHICWGDNLFKKGDNIKLIIERNGLKNAVYVGDTQGDCDSAYYAGAKFIHAAYGFGSADRFDAEINSLSSLTELF
;
A
#
# COMPACT_ATOMS: atom_id res chain seq x y z
N MET A 1 -44.49 -12.57 -30.02
CA MET A 1 -44.22 -13.21 -28.72
C MET A 1 -43.42 -12.23 -27.88
N ASN A 2 -44.10 -11.50 -27.02
CA ASN A 2 -43.47 -10.56 -26.08
C ASN A 2 -42.92 -11.35 -24.92
N VAL A 3 -41.60 -11.39 -24.81
CA VAL A 3 -40.92 -11.96 -23.66
C VAL A 3 -40.59 -10.81 -22.69
N ASN A 4 -41.23 -10.85 -21.56
CA ASN A 4 -41.05 -9.89 -20.47
C ASN A 4 -39.67 -10.07 -19.84
N LEU A 5 -38.82 -9.08 -20.00
CA LEU A 5 -37.45 -9.04 -19.51
C LEU A 5 -37.37 -8.05 -18.37
N HIS A 6 -37.26 -8.51 -17.15
CA HIS A 6 -36.53 -7.86 -16.04
C HIS A 6 -36.79 -8.66 -14.77
N LYS A 7 -35.81 -9.49 -14.39
CA LYS A 7 -35.67 -9.89 -13.00
C LYS A 7 -34.41 -9.22 -12.48
N VAL A 8 -34.59 -8.16 -11.71
CA VAL A 8 -33.53 -7.62 -10.83
C VAL A 8 -33.49 -8.51 -9.61
N VAL A 9 -32.39 -9.23 -9.44
CA VAL A 9 -32.15 -9.98 -8.20
C VAL A 9 -31.25 -9.08 -7.33
N GLN A 10 -31.84 -8.48 -6.31
CA GLN A 10 -31.10 -7.78 -5.27
C GLN A 10 -30.52 -8.81 -4.31
N ILE A 11 -29.22 -9.01 -4.34
CA ILE A 11 -28.51 -9.80 -3.34
C ILE A 11 -28.02 -8.85 -2.25
N GLN A 12 -28.41 -9.15 -1.03
CA GLN A 12 -28.20 -8.32 0.15
C GLN A 12 -26.79 -8.50 0.72
N TYR A 13 -25.73 -8.11 -0.06
CA TYR A 13 -24.40 -7.82 0.41
C TYR A 13 -23.85 -6.58 -0.32
N PRO A 14 -23.05 -5.71 0.34
CA PRO A 14 -22.87 -4.30 -0.05
C PRO A 14 -22.26 -4.15 -1.44
N PRO A 15 -22.49 -3.03 -2.12
CA PRO A 15 -23.44 -2.85 -3.19
C PRO A 15 -22.90 -3.40 -4.51
N VAL A 16 -23.26 -4.62 -4.82
CA VAL A 16 -23.08 -5.21 -6.16
C VAL A 16 -24.47 -5.37 -6.74
N SER A 17 -24.79 -4.62 -7.79
CA SER A 17 -25.98 -4.87 -8.57
C SER A 17 -25.63 -5.78 -9.74
N VAL A 18 -26.15 -7.01 -9.74
CA VAL A 18 -25.99 -7.97 -10.84
C VAL A 18 -27.19 -7.85 -11.76
N ILE A 19 -26.96 -7.39 -12.97
CA ILE A 19 -28.00 -7.37 -14.01
C ILE A 19 -27.78 -8.57 -14.93
N ARG A 20 -28.74 -9.48 -14.97
CA ARG A 20 -28.72 -10.67 -15.82
C ARG A 20 -29.55 -10.40 -17.08
N ASN A 21 -28.95 -10.49 -18.25
CA ASN A 21 -29.63 -10.32 -19.51
C ASN A 21 -29.59 -11.61 -20.34
N TYR A 22 -30.74 -12.12 -20.76
CA TYR A 22 -30.88 -13.28 -21.63
C TYR A 22 -31.42 -12.82 -22.99
N GLY A 23 -30.62 -12.97 -24.06
CA GLY A 23 -31.13 -12.80 -25.43
C GLY A 23 -30.39 -11.75 -26.27
N LYS A 24 -30.63 -11.77 -27.57
CA LYS A 24 -29.92 -11.01 -28.60
C LYS A 24 -29.86 -9.52 -28.32
N MET A 25 -28.68 -8.95 -28.52
CA MET A 25 -28.40 -7.53 -28.43
C MET A 25 -29.36 -6.69 -29.25
N PHE A 26 -30.19 -5.91 -28.60
CA PHE A 26 -30.59 -4.60 -29.07
C PHE A 26 -29.90 -3.57 -28.18
N ALA A 27 -29.24 -2.61 -28.81
CA ALA A 27 -28.73 -1.45 -28.11
C ALA A 27 -29.97 -0.72 -27.55
N VAL A 28 -30.19 -0.84 -26.26
CA VAL A 28 -31.10 0.00 -25.53
C VAL A 28 -30.23 1.08 -24.92
N ASP A 29 -30.40 2.30 -25.37
CA ASP A 29 -29.88 3.49 -24.67
C ASP A 29 -30.56 3.56 -23.30
N LEU A 30 -29.96 2.85 -22.35
CA LEU A 30 -30.25 3.03 -20.94
C LEU A 30 -29.36 4.16 -20.47
N LEU A 31 -29.79 5.41 -20.62
CA LEU A 31 -29.25 6.56 -19.92
C LEU A 31 -29.51 6.39 -18.42
N VAL A 32 -28.76 5.52 -17.78
CA VAL A 32 -28.56 5.57 -16.34
C VAL A 32 -27.45 6.58 -16.15
N GLU A 33 -27.70 7.66 -15.42
CA GLU A 33 -26.65 8.53 -14.93
C GLU A 33 -25.70 7.67 -14.07
N ILE A 34 -24.64 7.17 -14.71
CA ILE A 34 -23.59 6.42 -14.03
C ILE A 34 -22.71 7.48 -13.36
N PRO A 35 -22.57 7.45 -12.03
CA PRO A 35 -21.62 8.32 -11.37
C PRO A 35 -20.24 8.12 -11.98
N LEU A 36 -19.48 9.19 -12.19
CA LEU A 36 -18.22 9.27 -12.95
C LEU A 36 -17.07 8.37 -12.46
N HIS A 37 -17.31 7.42 -11.55
CA HIS A 37 -16.31 6.63 -10.85
C HIS A 37 -16.63 5.12 -10.78
N CYS A 38 -17.35 4.57 -11.74
CA CYS A 38 -17.58 3.13 -11.81
C CYS A 38 -16.71 2.50 -12.90
N HIS A 39 -15.89 1.51 -12.54
CA HIS A 39 -15.22 0.64 -13.50
C HIS A 39 -16.14 -0.55 -13.78
N ALA A 40 -16.52 -0.75 -15.04
CA ALA A 40 -17.29 -1.90 -15.48
C ALA A 40 -16.35 -2.97 -16.04
N MET A 41 -16.44 -4.18 -15.52
CA MET A 41 -15.76 -5.35 -16.08
C MET A 41 -16.81 -6.24 -16.75
N ILE A 42 -16.63 -6.51 -18.03
CA ILE A 42 -17.49 -7.41 -18.81
C ILE A 42 -16.82 -8.78 -18.84
N LEU A 43 -17.43 -9.77 -18.20
CA LEU A 43 -17.01 -11.16 -18.26
C LEU A 43 -17.98 -11.95 -19.13
N THR A 44 -17.47 -12.63 -20.15
CA THR A 44 -18.25 -13.55 -20.99
C THR A 44 -17.90 -14.99 -20.64
N ALA A 45 -18.87 -15.73 -20.16
CA ALA A 45 -18.78 -17.18 -20.06
C ALA A 45 -20.06 -17.78 -20.65
N SER A 46 -19.91 -18.61 -21.68
CA SER A 46 -21.02 -19.38 -22.30
C SER A 46 -22.23 -18.56 -22.75
N GLY A 47 -21.99 -17.40 -23.38
CA GLY A 47 -23.07 -16.56 -23.94
C GLY A 47 -23.86 -15.74 -22.91
N LEU A 48 -23.47 -15.74 -21.65
CA LEU A 48 -24.00 -14.87 -20.61
C LEU A 48 -23.07 -13.66 -20.39
N TYR A 49 -23.65 -12.47 -20.38
CA TYR A 49 -22.92 -11.24 -20.05
C TYR A 49 -23.23 -10.84 -18.61
N TYR A 50 -22.18 -10.63 -17.82
CA TYR A 50 -22.28 -10.08 -16.48
C TYR A 50 -21.59 -8.72 -16.45
N ILE A 51 -22.28 -7.69 -16.03
CA ILE A 51 -21.67 -6.40 -15.72
C ILE A 51 -21.56 -6.34 -14.20
N ILE A 52 -20.33 -6.39 -13.70
CA ILE A 52 -20.05 -6.17 -12.28
C ILE A 52 -19.62 -4.70 -12.14
N MET A 53 -20.45 -3.89 -11.51
CA MET A 53 -20.11 -2.49 -11.22
C MET A 53 -19.59 -2.40 -9.78
N TYR A 54 -18.36 -2.00 -9.64
CA TYR A 54 -17.78 -1.66 -8.35
C TYR A 54 -17.94 -0.16 -8.11
N GLY A 55 -18.82 0.21 -7.20
CA GLY A 55 -18.91 1.59 -6.73
C GLY A 55 -17.79 1.89 -5.74
N LYS A 56 -17.00 2.96 -5.97
CA LYS A 56 -16.14 3.49 -4.91
C LYS A 56 -17.04 3.86 -3.73
N ARG A 57 -16.81 3.25 -2.56
CA ARG A 57 -17.44 3.70 -1.33
C ARG A 57 -16.95 5.12 -1.07
N LYS A 58 -17.86 6.09 -1.10
CA LYS A 58 -17.56 7.39 -0.49
C LYS A 58 -17.29 7.14 1.00
N PRO A 59 -16.22 7.69 1.56
CA PRO A 59 -15.96 7.57 2.99
C PRO A 59 -17.21 8.06 3.73
N LYS A 60 -17.69 7.26 4.67
CA LYS A 60 -18.72 7.69 5.62
C LYS A 60 -18.13 8.86 6.41
N GLY A 61 -18.86 9.96 6.42
CA GLY A 61 -18.49 11.27 6.92
C GLY A 61 -17.60 11.30 8.18
N LYS A 62 -17.03 12.46 8.46
CA LYS A 62 -16.08 12.89 9.49
C LYS A 62 -16.38 12.40 10.93
N GLY A 63 -16.44 11.09 11.15
CA GLY A 63 -16.47 10.51 12.49
C GLY A 63 -15.06 10.08 12.87
N LYS A 64 -14.65 10.34 14.12
CA LYS A 64 -13.38 9.83 14.63
C LYS A 64 -13.30 8.31 14.48
N MET A 65 -12.17 7.81 14.06
CA MET A 65 -11.90 6.39 13.96
C MET A 65 -11.52 5.84 15.33
N ASN A 66 -12.11 4.72 15.71
CA ASN A 66 -11.67 3.99 16.89
C ASN A 66 -10.65 2.96 16.46
N ALA A 67 -9.45 3.04 17.02
CA ALA A 67 -8.38 2.07 16.84
C ALA A 67 -7.70 1.77 18.17
N ASP A 68 -7.27 0.53 18.34
CA ASP A 68 -6.43 0.10 19.46
C ASP A 68 -4.96 -0.08 19.04
N GLY A 69 -4.64 0.17 17.76
CA GLY A 69 -3.32 0.24 17.21
C GLY A 69 -3.31 0.79 15.78
N ILE A 70 -2.31 1.61 15.47
CA ILE A 70 -2.10 2.15 14.12
C ILE A 70 -0.78 1.58 13.60
N ILE A 71 -0.85 0.93 12.45
CA ILE A 71 0.28 0.31 11.76
C ILE A 71 0.56 1.15 10.51
N PHE A 72 1.80 1.50 10.27
CA PHE A 72 2.22 2.32 9.14
C PHE A 72 3.08 1.53 8.16
N ASP A 73 2.89 1.79 6.89
CA ASP A 73 3.96 1.60 5.91
C ASP A 73 5.02 2.69 6.07
N VAL A 74 6.15 2.56 5.38
CA VAL A 74 7.27 3.49 5.48
C VAL A 74 7.35 4.39 4.25
N ASP A 75 7.68 3.82 3.10
CA ASP A 75 7.96 4.56 1.87
C ASP A 75 6.67 5.08 1.22
N GLY A 76 6.61 6.39 0.94
CA GLY A 76 5.38 7.03 0.46
C GLY A 76 4.36 7.31 1.57
N THR A 77 4.59 6.81 2.79
CA THR A 77 3.68 6.99 3.93
C THR A 77 4.28 7.82 5.06
N LEU A 78 5.50 7.53 5.48
CA LEU A 78 6.21 8.27 6.54
C LEU A 78 7.31 9.18 5.99
N TRP A 79 7.92 8.79 4.88
CA TRP A 79 8.96 9.57 4.20
C TRP A 79 8.99 9.29 2.69
N ASP A 80 9.71 10.14 1.95
CA ASP A 80 10.16 9.91 0.58
C ASP A 80 11.67 9.67 0.58
N SER A 81 12.08 8.41 0.54
CA SER A 81 13.49 7.99 0.46
C SER A 81 13.99 7.87 -0.98
N SER A 82 13.11 7.97 -1.97
CA SER A 82 13.36 7.52 -3.34
C SER A 82 14.58 8.15 -4.01
N LYS A 83 14.90 9.42 -3.67
CA LYS A 83 16.12 10.06 -4.17
C LYS A 83 17.37 9.47 -3.53
N GLY A 84 17.41 9.33 -2.21
CA GLY A 84 18.53 8.76 -1.47
C GLY A 84 18.79 7.30 -1.87
N VAL A 85 17.75 6.51 -2.05
CA VAL A 85 17.82 5.13 -2.55
C VAL A 85 18.44 5.08 -3.95
N ALA A 86 17.98 5.93 -4.89
CA ALA A 86 18.56 5.96 -6.24
C ALA A 86 20.05 6.35 -6.23
N ASP A 87 20.42 7.35 -5.42
CA ASP A 87 21.80 7.82 -5.31
C ASP A 87 22.68 6.70 -4.71
N SER A 88 22.28 6.10 -3.59
CA SER A 88 23.03 5.04 -2.91
C SER A 88 23.18 3.79 -3.77
N TRP A 89 22.15 3.34 -4.47
CA TRP A 89 22.24 2.17 -5.35
C TRP A 89 23.16 2.42 -6.53
N ASN A 90 23.12 3.61 -7.15
CA ASN A 90 24.04 3.96 -8.23
C ASN A 90 25.49 4.00 -7.75
N GLU A 91 25.77 4.44 -6.52
CA GLU A 91 27.09 4.39 -5.93
C GLU A 91 27.56 2.94 -5.74
N ALA A 92 26.73 2.08 -5.13
CA ALA A 92 27.02 0.67 -4.92
C ALA A 92 27.28 -0.06 -6.23
N LEU A 93 26.45 0.16 -7.25
CA LEU A 93 26.56 -0.44 -8.57
C LEU A 93 27.87 0.00 -9.26
N ALA A 94 28.20 1.29 -9.22
CA ALA A 94 29.42 1.83 -9.83
C ALA A 94 30.69 1.27 -9.16
N GLN A 95 30.72 1.21 -7.83
CA GLN A 95 31.84 0.66 -7.05
C GLN A 95 32.11 -0.82 -7.38
N ASN A 96 31.08 -1.56 -7.82
CA ASN A 96 31.17 -2.98 -8.15
C ASN A 96 31.20 -3.27 -9.65
N ASN A 97 31.41 -2.25 -10.50
CA ASN A 97 31.45 -2.34 -11.96
C ASN A 97 30.20 -2.99 -12.56
N ILE A 98 29.04 -2.73 -12.00
CA ILE A 98 27.75 -3.20 -12.48
C ILE A 98 27.14 -2.09 -13.35
N ASP A 99 27.05 -2.35 -14.67
CA ASP A 99 26.53 -1.39 -15.67
C ASP A 99 25.00 -1.41 -15.67
N VAL A 100 24.40 -0.82 -14.61
CA VAL A 100 22.98 -0.51 -14.47
C VAL A 100 22.86 0.89 -13.90
N ARG A 101 21.99 1.70 -14.47
CA ARG A 101 21.66 3.04 -13.95
C ARG A 101 20.21 3.08 -13.53
N ILE A 102 19.96 3.56 -12.33
CA ILE A 102 18.64 3.63 -11.69
C ILE A 102 18.32 5.08 -11.41
N THR A 103 17.15 5.54 -11.84
CA THR A 103 16.69 6.90 -11.62
C THR A 103 15.78 6.98 -10.40
N HIS A 104 15.62 8.16 -9.86
CA HIS A 104 14.62 8.46 -8.83
C HIS A 104 13.19 7.97 -9.22
N THR A 105 12.78 8.20 -10.48
CA THR A 105 11.46 7.73 -10.95
C THR A 105 11.37 6.21 -11.02
N ASP A 106 12.49 5.53 -11.34
CA ASP A 106 12.52 4.07 -11.31
C ASP A 106 12.27 3.56 -9.88
N ILE A 107 12.93 4.17 -8.88
CA ILE A 107 12.72 3.83 -7.47
C ILE A 107 11.26 4.07 -7.07
N GLN A 108 10.69 5.22 -7.36
CA GLN A 108 9.27 5.49 -7.05
C GLN A 108 8.33 4.44 -7.64
N SER A 109 8.67 3.90 -8.83
CA SER A 109 7.84 2.89 -9.52
C SER A 109 7.88 1.50 -8.88
N ILE A 110 8.77 1.26 -7.92
CA ILE A 110 8.97 -0.05 -7.26
C ILE A 110 8.71 0.01 -5.76
N MET A 111 8.45 1.19 -5.21
CA MET A 111 8.13 1.34 -3.79
C MET A 111 6.95 0.45 -3.39
N GLY A 112 7.08 -0.21 -2.24
CA GLY A 112 6.11 -1.17 -1.75
C GLY A 112 6.24 -2.60 -2.30
N LEU A 113 7.14 -2.86 -3.28
CA LEU A 113 7.48 -4.22 -3.73
C LEU A 113 8.48 -4.88 -2.77
N THR A 114 8.55 -6.22 -2.81
CA THR A 114 9.56 -6.99 -2.08
C THR A 114 10.90 -7.01 -2.83
N MET A 115 12.00 -7.21 -2.09
CA MET A 115 13.37 -7.10 -2.64
C MET A 115 13.65 -8.11 -3.77
N ASP A 116 13.05 -9.29 -3.72
CA ASP A 116 13.15 -10.30 -4.77
C ASP A 116 12.49 -9.85 -6.08
N VAL A 117 11.32 -9.24 -6.00
CA VAL A 117 10.61 -8.67 -7.16
C VAL A 117 11.38 -7.48 -7.75
N ILE A 118 11.97 -6.66 -6.91
CA ILE A 118 12.81 -5.53 -7.30
C ILE A 118 14.07 -6.02 -8.01
N ALA A 119 14.74 -7.04 -7.45
CA ALA A 119 15.91 -7.67 -8.05
C ALA A 119 15.62 -8.21 -9.45
N ASP A 120 14.49 -8.87 -9.66
CA ASP A 120 14.06 -9.37 -10.96
C ASP A 120 13.81 -8.24 -11.96
N LYS A 121 13.26 -7.13 -11.51
CA LYS A 121 12.96 -5.98 -12.37
C LYS A 121 14.21 -5.26 -12.86
N PHE A 122 15.17 -4.98 -12.00
CA PHE A 122 16.35 -4.20 -12.37
C PHE A 122 17.52 -5.06 -12.86
N PHE A 123 17.66 -6.25 -12.31
CA PHE A 123 18.81 -7.11 -12.56
C PHE A 123 18.47 -8.36 -13.37
N GLY A 124 17.33 -8.39 -14.05
CA GLY A 124 16.82 -9.54 -14.83
C GLY A 124 17.78 -10.09 -15.91
N LYS A 125 18.77 -9.30 -16.36
CA LYS A 125 19.83 -9.76 -17.27
C LYS A 125 20.85 -10.71 -16.62
N TYR A 126 20.90 -10.78 -15.29
CA TYR A 126 21.80 -11.65 -14.55
C TYR A 126 21.10 -12.95 -14.12
N PRO A 127 21.83 -14.06 -13.84
CA PRO A 127 21.28 -15.25 -13.20
C PRO A 127 20.65 -14.91 -11.82
N GLN A 128 19.66 -15.70 -11.39
CA GLN A 128 18.88 -15.42 -10.20
C GLN A 128 19.74 -15.20 -8.93
N GLU A 129 20.71 -16.07 -8.68
CA GLU A 129 21.63 -15.92 -7.55
C GLU A 129 22.35 -14.56 -7.60
N ARG A 130 22.86 -14.19 -8.78
CA ARG A 130 23.57 -12.93 -8.97
C ARG A 130 22.66 -11.71 -8.80
N ARG A 131 21.37 -11.80 -9.16
CA ARG A 131 20.40 -10.72 -8.92
C ARG A 131 20.26 -10.42 -7.44
N MET A 132 20.13 -11.46 -6.62
CA MET A 132 19.98 -11.32 -5.16
C MET A 132 21.25 -10.80 -4.51
N GLU A 133 22.44 -11.25 -4.96
CA GLU A 133 23.72 -10.68 -4.49
C GLU A 133 23.82 -9.18 -4.79
N ILE A 134 23.44 -8.76 -6.01
CA ILE A 134 23.44 -7.33 -6.37
C ILE A 134 22.43 -6.57 -5.54
N MET A 135 21.26 -7.15 -5.29
CA MET A 135 20.22 -6.52 -4.48
C MET A 135 20.66 -6.35 -3.03
N GLU A 136 21.30 -7.36 -2.45
CA GLU A 136 21.85 -7.30 -1.08
C GLU A 136 22.94 -6.24 -0.95
N LEU A 137 23.83 -6.15 -1.97
CA LEU A 137 24.83 -5.10 -2.05
C LEU A 137 24.20 -3.71 -2.05
N CYS A 138 23.17 -3.50 -2.89
CA CYS A 138 22.43 -2.23 -2.95
C CYS A 138 21.75 -1.94 -1.61
N ALA A 139 21.06 -2.91 -1.03
CA ALA A 139 20.33 -2.76 0.23
C ALA A 139 21.23 -2.45 1.42
N SER A 140 22.41 -3.09 1.50
CA SER A 140 23.39 -2.81 2.54
C SER A 140 23.94 -1.38 2.43
N HIS A 141 24.32 -0.96 1.21
CA HIS A 141 24.83 0.39 0.97
C HIS A 141 23.75 1.45 1.23
N GLU A 142 22.48 1.15 0.89
CA GLU A 142 21.34 2.00 1.14
C GLU A 142 21.12 2.25 2.63
N ASN A 143 21.17 1.21 3.46
CA ASN A 143 21.01 1.36 4.90
C ASN A 143 22.07 2.30 5.49
N ASP A 144 23.33 2.16 5.09
CA ASP A 144 24.43 3.03 5.53
C ASP A 144 24.22 4.47 5.04
N TYR A 145 23.87 4.63 3.76
CA TYR A 145 23.63 5.94 3.14
C TYR A 145 22.47 6.68 3.82
N LEU A 146 21.33 6.00 4.01
CA LEU A 146 20.14 6.59 4.62
C LEU A 146 20.32 6.84 6.14
N ALA A 147 21.14 6.05 6.82
CA ALA A 147 21.50 6.32 8.22
C ALA A 147 22.25 7.65 8.37
N GLU A 148 23.09 8.00 7.38
CA GLU A 148 23.86 9.24 7.38
C GLU A 148 23.05 10.44 6.84
N HIS A 149 22.39 10.26 5.69
CA HIS A 149 21.79 11.36 4.93
C HIS A 149 20.27 11.51 5.14
N GLY A 150 19.59 10.44 5.58
CA GLY A 150 18.14 10.40 5.66
C GLY A 150 17.42 10.40 4.31
N GLY A 151 16.11 10.63 4.35
CA GLY A 151 15.24 10.86 3.21
C GLY A 151 14.42 12.14 3.42
N GLY A 152 13.34 12.30 2.68
CA GLY A 152 12.38 13.37 2.86
C GLY A 152 11.26 12.97 3.84
N ILE A 153 11.43 13.15 5.14
CA ILE A 153 10.34 12.91 6.10
C ILE A 153 9.17 13.85 5.83
N TYR A 154 7.93 13.34 5.89
CA TYR A 154 6.74 14.17 5.66
C TYR A 154 6.52 15.17 6.78
N ASP A 155 5.95 16.32 6.40
CA ASP A 155 5.73 17.45 7.29
C ASP A 155 4.97 17.06 8.57
N ARG A 156 5.43 17.59 9.71
CA ARG A 156 4.85 17.41 11.04
C ARG A 156 4.76 15.94 11.50
N ALA A 157 5.65 15.09 11.01
CA ALA A 157 5.66 13.66 11.35
C ALA A 157 5.80 13.44 12.87
N GLU A 158 6.82 14.04 13.50
CA GLU A 158 7.04 13.86 14.94
C GLU A 158 5.86 14.34 15.78
N GLU A 159 5.28 15.51 15.47
CA GLU A 159 4.09 16.03 16.14
C GLU A 159 2.89 15.07 15.99
N THR A 160 2.72 14.52 14.79
CA THR A 160 1.65 13.56 14.49
C THR A 160 1.82 12.28 15.29
N PHE A 161 3.03 11.71 15.34
CA PHE A 161 3.31 10.51 16.13
C PHE A 161 3.14 10.74 17.63
N ALA A 162 3.59 11.89 18.13
CA ALA A 162 3.38 12.26 19.53
C ALA A 162 1.89 12.31 19.89
N TYR A 163 1.07 12.94 19.03
CA TYR A 163 -0.37 13.02 19.21
C TYR A 163 -1.05 11.65 19.18
N LEU A 164 -0.68 10.80 18.22
CA LEU A 164 -1.30 9.48 18.03
C LEU A 164 -0.92 8.51 19.15
N LYS A 165 0.37 8.51 19.57
CA LYS A 165 0.86 7.64 20.63
C LYS A 165 0.15 7.81 21.96
N GLU A 166 -0.35 9.01 22.27
CA GLU A 166 -1.18 9.26 23.47
C GLU A 166 -2.55 8.54 23.42
N ARG A 167 -2.95 8.05 22.24
CA ARG A 167 -4.27 7.45 22.00
C ARG A 167 -4.23 5.95 21.81
N CYS A 168 -3.22 5.46 21.12
CA CYS A 168 -2.98 4.04 20.90
C CYS A 168 -1.51 3.78 20.51
N PRO A 169 -1.01 2.54 20.69
CA PRO A 169 0.32 2.15 20.25
C PRO A 169 0.46 2.26 18.73
N LEU A 170 1.67 2.63 18.30
CA LEU A 170 2.05 2.77 16.89
C LEU A 170 3.01 1.66 16.49
N PHE A 171 2.88 1.19 15.25
CA PHE A 171 3.63 0.08 14.70
C PHE A 171 4.09 0.41 13.27
N ILE A 172 5.10 -0.34 12.78
CA ILE A 172 5.53 -0.25 11.38
C ILE A 172 5.56 -1.64 10.77
N VAL A 173 5.02 -1.77 9.54
CA VAL A 173 5.16 -2.98 8.70
C VAL A 173 5.48 -2.56 7.28
N SER A 174 6.65 -2.96 6.76
CA SER A 174 7.10 -2.61 5.41
C SER A 174 7.60 -3.84 4.63
N ASN A 175 7.71 -3.70 3.31
CA ASN A 175 8.32 -4.69 2.43
C ASN A 175 9.84 -4.49 2.21
N CYS A 176 10.45 -3.62 2.99
CA CYS A 176 11.89 -3.32 2.90
C CYS A 176 12.78 -4.46 3.43
N GLN A 177 14.09 -4.29 3.24
CA GLN A 177 15.15 -5.13 3.81
C GLN A 177 15.28 -4.95 5.32
N CYS A 178 15.92 -5.90 5.96
CA CYS A 178 16.29 -5.81 7.38
C CYS A 178 17.19 -4.59 7.64
N GLY A 179 16.97 -3.89 8.75
CA GLY A 179 17.73 -2.70 9.15
C GLY A 179 17.21 -1.37 8.60
N TYR A 180 16.35 -1.39 7.59
CA TYR A 180 15.83 -0.17 6.95
C TYR A 180 14.91 0.65 7.85
N ILE A 181 13.98 -0.01 8.54
CA ILE A 181 13.08 0.65 9.51
C ILE A 181 13.90 1.27 10.63
N GLU A 182 14.90 0.56 11.13
CA GLU A 182 15.81 1.03 12.18
C GLU A 182 16.63 2.24 11.72
N CYS A 183 17.09 2.28 10.46
CA CYS A 183 17.74 3.44 9.88
C CYS A 183 16.82 4.67 9.91
N PHE A 184 15.60 4.53 9.42
CA PHE A 184 14.58 5.59 9.45
C PHE A 184 14.34 6.09 10.87
N LEU A 185 14.01 5.18 11.79
CA LEU A 185 13.70 5.51 13.18
C LEU A 185 14.87 6.22 13.88
N LYS A 186 16.07 5.69 13.73
CA LYS A 186 17.28 6.21 14.37
C LYS A 186 17.68 7.57 13.81
N HIS A 187 17.67 7.73 12.48
CA HIS A 187 18.03 8.99 11.84
C HIS A 187 17.19 10.16 12.34
N TYR A 188 15.86 9.95 12.43
CA TYR A 188 14.91 10.96 12.89
C TYR A 188 14.63 10.93 14.40
N LYS A 189 15.25 10.02 15.18
CA LYS A 189 15.05 9.84 16.64
C LYS A 189 13.60 9.57 17.01
N LEU A 190 12.94 8.70 16.22
CA LEU A 190 11.52 8.38 16.31
C LEU A 190 11.21 7.07 17.03
N GLU A 191 12.23 6.28 17.46
CA GLU A 191 12.07 4.98 18.13
C GLU A 191 11.11 5.06 19.32
N LYS A 192 11.15 6.17 20.05
CA LYS A 192 10.30 6.42 21.21
C LYS A 192 8.79 6.41 20.91
N TYR A 193 8.38 6.57 19.67
CA TYR A 193 6.97 6.62 19.28
C TYR A 193 6.40 5.25 18.91
N PHE A 194 7.21 4.35 18.41
CA PHE A 194 6.77 3.06 17.90
C PHE A 194 6.98 1.94 18.92
N THR A 195 5.95 1.12 19.09
CA THR A 195 5.96 0.01 20.06
C THR A 195 6.64 -1.22 19.48
N ASP A 196 6.46 -1.45 18.17
CA ASP A 196 6.94 -2.65 17.50
C ASP A 196 7.00 -2.42 15.99
N HIS A 197 7.83 -3.20 15.29
CA HIS A 197 7.93 -3.17 13.84
C HIS A 197 8.38 -4.52 13.28
N ILE A 198 8.15 -4.72 11.99
CA ILE A 198 8.62 -5.88 11.24
C ILE A 198 8.67 -5.54 9.76
N CYS A 199 9.67 -6.06 9.06
CA CYS A 199 9.77 -5.92 7.61
C CYS A 199 9.85 -7.28 6.89
N TRP A 200 9.75 -7.25 5.57
CA TRP A 200 9.93 -8.45 4.75
C TRP A 200 11.32 -9.08 4.97
N GLY A 201 12.35 -8.25 5.11
CA GLY A 201 13.72 -8.73 5.33
C GLY A 201 13.91 -9.56 6.59
N ASP A 202 13.06 -9.41 7.61
CA ASP A 202 13.18 -10.13 8.88
C ASP A 202 12.79 -11.61 8.77
N ASN A 203 11.82 -11.94 7.90
CA ASN A 203 11.22 -13.28 7.86
C ASN A 203 10.77 -13.75 6.48
N LEU A 204 10.89 -12.91 5.45
CA LEU A 204 10.47 -13.15 4.07
C LEU A 204 8.95 -13.37 3.92
N PHE A 205 8.15 -12.96 4.89
CA PHE A 205 6.69 -13.05 4.81
C PHE A 205 6.11 -11.89 4.00
N LYS A 206 4.96 -12.13 3.37
CA LYS A 206 4.22 -11.08 2.68
C LYS A 206 3.74 -10.02 3.67
N LYS A 207 3.61 -8.79 3.21
CA LYS A 207 3.15 -7.64 4.04
C LYS A 207 1.89 -7.98 4.84
N GLY A 208 0.89 -8.61 4.23
CA GLY A 208 -0.36 -8.98 4.93
C GLY A 208 -0.16 -9.97 6.07
N ASP A 209 0.77 -10.92 5.95
CA ASP A 209 1.09 -11.86 7.03
C ASP A 209 1.86 -11.15 8.15
N ASN A 210 2.75 -10.21 7.81
CA ASN A 210 3.45 -9.37 8.78
C ASN A 210 2.48 -8.43 9.53
N ILE A 211 1.48 -7.88 8.87
CA ILE A 211 0.41 -7.10 9.53
C ILE A 211 -0.36 -7.98 10.52
N LYS A 212 -0.75 -9.22 10.13
CA LYS A 212 -1.38 -10.17 11.05
C LYS A 212 -0.51 -10.47 12.25
N LEU A 213 0.78 -10.70 12.01
CA LEU A 213 1.72 -11.00 13.09
C LEU A 213 1.82 -9.84 14.10
N ILE A 214 1.87 -8.57 13.63
CA ILE A 214 1.80 -7.40 14.51
C ILE A 214 0.49 -7.37 15.29
N ILE A 215 -0.64 -7.59 14.63
CA ILE A 215 -1.97 -7.62 15.27
C ILE A 215 -2.03 -8.68 16.37
N GLU A 216 -1.62 -9.90 16.06
CA GLU A 216 -1.70 -11.05 16.97
C GLU A 216 -0.77 -10.88 18.18
N ARG A 217 0.52 -10.56 17.96
CA ARG A 217 1.49 -10.47 19.06
C ARG A 217 1.29 -9.26 19.98
N ASN A 218 0.55 -8.22 19.49
CA ASN A 218 0.20 -7.05 20.29
C ASN A 218 -1.28 -7.06 20.75
N GLY A 219 -2.05 -8.10 20.45
CA GLY A 219 -3.42 -8.29 20.91
C GLY A 219 -4.43 -7.27 20.39
N LEU A 220 -4.19 -6.71 19.18
CA LEU A 220 -5.03 -5.67 18.58
C LEU A 220 -6.35 -6.28 18.08
N LYS A 221 -7.47 -5.56 18.29
CA LYS A 221 -8.82 -5.95 17.88
C LYS A 221 -9.40 -5.00 16.82
N ASN A 222 -8.94 -3.77 16.80
CA ASN A 222 -9.38 -2.72 15.89
C ASN A 222 -8.18 -2.02 15.27
N ALA A 223 -7.31 -2.81 14.63
CA ALA A 223 -6.13 -2.29 13.97
C ALA A 223 -6.49 -1.44 12.75
N VAL A 224 -5.73 -0.38 12.54
CA VAL A 224 -5.77 0.46 11.35
C VAL A 224 -4.40 0.42 10.70
N TYR A 225 -4.36 0.21 9.39
CA TYR A 225 -3.14 0.30 8.58
C TYR A 225 -3.18 1.57 7.73
N VAL A 226 -2.08 2.30 7.71
CA VAL A 226 -1.89 3.52 6.90
C VAL A 226 -0.85 3.21 5.85
N GLY A 227 -1.17 3.39 4.58
CA GLY A 227 -0.28 3.13 3.45
C GLY A 227 -0.75 3.86 2.20
N ASP A 228 0.08 3.88 1.17
CA ASP A 228 -0.18 4.68 -0.04
C ASP A 228 -0.49 3.86 -1.29
N THR A 229 -0.22 2.54 -1.28
CA THR A 229 -0.36 1.69 -2.45
C THR A 229 -1.58 0.77 -2.41
N GLN A 230 -1.97 0.23 -3.59
CA GLN A 230 -2.95 -0.87 -3.68
C GLN A 230 -2.47 -2.12 -2.91
N GLY A 231 -1.16 -2.40 -2.91
CA GLY A 231 -0.57 -3.50 -2.15
C GLY A 231 -0.80 -3.37 -0.64
N ASP A 232 -0.74 -2.15 -0.11
CA ASP A 232 -1.06 -1.85 1.29
C ASP A 232 -2.53 -2.08 1.60
N CYS A 233 -3.41 -1.59 0.73
CA CYS A 233 -4.85 -1.78 0.82
C CYS A 233 -5.20 -3.27 0.90
N ASP A 234 -4.69 -4.07 -0.04
CA ASP A 234 -4.98 -5.50 -0.10
C ASP A 234 -4.40 -6.25 1.10
N SER A 235 -3.19 -5.88 1.54
CA SER A 235 -2.53 -6.44 2.72
C SER A 235 -3.26 -6.12 4.02
N ALA A 236 -3.73 -4.88 4.18
CA ALA A 236 -4.51 -4.44 5.34
C ALA A 236 -5.82 -5.24 5.47
N TYR A 237 -6.60 -5.30 4.39
CA TYR A 237 -7.86 -6.05 4.41
C TYR A 237 -7.67 -7.56 4.55
N TYR A 238 -6.61 -8.13 3.95
CA TYR A 238 -6.24 -9.52 4.17
C TYR A 238 -5.94 -9.82 5.65
N ALA A 239 -5.28 -8.88 6.32
CA ALA A 239 -4.97 -8.98 7.75
C ALA A 239 -6.16 -8.68 8.68
N GLY A 240 -7.29 -8.19 8.15
CA GLY A 240 -8.45 -7.80 8.93
C GLY A 240 -8.36 -6.39 9.53
N ALA A 241 -7.38 -5.59 9.13
CA ALA A 241 -7.26 -4.19 9.52
C ALA A 241 -8.14 -3.28 8.65
N LYS A 242 -8.52 -2.11 9.17
CA LYS A 242 -9.03 -1.01 8.35
C LYS A 242 -7.88 -0.37 7.60
N PHE A 243 -8.17 0.24 6.46
CA PHE A 243 -7.17 0.89 5.65
C PHE A 243 -7.40 2.40 5.51
N ILE A 244 -6.37 3.19 5.80
CA ILE A 244 -6.31 4.62 5.51
C ILE A 244 -5.35 4.83 4.36
N HIS A 245 -5.84 5.39 3.27
CA HIS A 245 -5.03 5.71 2.10
C HIS A 245 -4.30 7.03 2.28
N ALA A 246 -2.97 7.00 2.20
CA ALA A 246 -2.09 8.16 2.18
C ALA A 246 -1.96 8.69 0.74
N ALA A 247 -2.92 9.52 0.30
CA ALA A 247 -3.02 10.00 -1.09
C ALA A 247 -1.87 10.95 -1.51
N TYR A 248 -0.99 11.32 -0.59
CA TYR A 248 0.21 12.11 -0.84
C TYR A 248 1.44 11.25 -1.20
N GLY A 249 1.33 9.91 -1.10
CA GLY A 249 2.40 8.97 -1.41
C GLY A 249 2.59 8.72 -2.91
N PHE A 250 3.22 7.59 -3.25
CA PHE A 250 3.59 7.26 -4.63
C PHE A 250 2.47 6.54 -5.39
N GLY A 251 1.58 5.86 -4.67
CA GLY A 251 0.60 4.95 -5.25
C GLY A 251 -0.84 5.47 -5.22
N SER A 252 -1.75 4.54 -5.42
CA SER A 252 -3.20 4.75 -5.31
C SER A 252 -3.87 3.48 -4.82
N ALA A 253 -5.07 3.62 -4.24
CA ALA A 253 -5.89 2.50 -3.82
C ALA A 253 -7.32 2.63 -4.36
N ASP A 254 -7.93 1.49 -4.70
CA ASP A 254 -9.30 1.44 -5.24
C ASP A 254 -10.39 1.50 -4.17
N ARG A 255 -10.02 1.22 -2.90
CA ARG A 255 -10.92 1.26 -1.73
C ARG A 255 -10.13 1.63 -0.46
N PHE A 256 -10.79 2.28 0.47
CA PHE A 256 -10.24 2.66 1.77
C PHE A 256 -11.38 2.98 2.76
N ASP A 257 -11.08 2.93 4.05
CA ASP A 257 -12.01 3.37 5.11
C ASP A 257 -11.91 4.89 5.34
N ALA A 258 -10.72 5.47 5.13
CA ALA A 258 -10.49 6.91 5.07
C ALA A 258 -9.34 7.24 4.11
N GLU A 259 -9.24 8.50 3.69
CA GLU A 259 -8.17 9.03 2.85
C GLU A 259 -7.62 10.31 3.47
N ILE A 260 -6.30 10.45 3.44
CA ILE A 260 -5.58 11.62 3.96
C ILE A 260 -4.67 12.22 2.89
N ASN A 261 -4.59 13.54 2.85
CA ASN A 261 -3.76 14.30 1.91
C ASN A 261 -2.46 14.82 2.55
N SER A 262 -2.24 14.52 3.82
CA SER A 262 -0.99 14.76 4.55
C SER A 262 -0.95 13.84 5.76
N LEU A 263 0.25 13.51 6.24
CA LEU A 263 0.43 12.69 7.44
C LEU A 263 -0.27 13.30 8.66
N SER A 264 -0.18 14.62 8.82
CA SER A 264 -0.81 15.35 9.93
C SER A 264 -2.33 15.30 9.95
N SER A 265 -2.99 15.00 8.82
CA SER A 265 -4.45 14.81 8.78
C SER A 265 -4.94 13.62 9.60
N LEU A 266 -4.06 12.69 9.99
CA LEU A 266 -4.39 11.62 10.94
C LEU A 266 -4.90 12.16 12.27
N THR A 267 -4.41 13.31 12.73
CA THR A 267 -4.86 13.93 13.99
C THR A 267 -6.34 14.35 13.97
N GLU A 268 -6.93 14.50 12.78
CA GLU A 268 -8.35 14.80 12.62
C GLU A 268 -9.21 13.53 12.68
N LEU A 269 -8.60 12.36 12.38
CA LEU A 269 -9.30 11.07 12.34
C LEU A 269 -9.30 10.37 13.70
N PHE A 270 -8.35 10.66 14.56
CA PHE A 270 -8.18 10.09 15.91
C PHE A 270 -8.18 11.20 16.97
#